data_4d38b09ffcfdb7bb7a0fdd95817be6de
#
_entry.id   4d38b09ffcfdb7bb7a0fdd95817be6de
#
_cell.length_a   1.000
_cell.length_b   1.000
_cell.length_c   1.000
_cell.angle_alpha   90.00
_cell.angle_beta   90.00
_cell.angle_gamma   90.00
#
_symmetry.space_group_name_H-M   'P 1'
#
loop_
_entity.id
_entity.type
_entity.pdbx_description
1 polymer ?
#
loop_
_entity_poly.entity_id
_entity_poly.type
_entity_poly.pdbx_seq_one_letter_code
_entity_poly.pdbx_strand_id
1 'polypeptide(L)'
;RARRMPEGRIATEFGSALVVRARSGRSELEDVAGARVAAVDPHAFGGFRVAWRELRDRGVNIYEAAEELRFLGFPQDRIVEAVLSGEADVGIVRSGLVERMAAEGRIDPARVAVLNANVTYTHPEAVSTRLYPEWPFLAMADTPRAVRDAVALALLTAGTGAAGLRDGWSAPVSYHAVRALEAEFAAAHGGEAAPARAPLARFWLPAAALALLS
;
A
#
# COMPACT_ATOMS: atom_id res chain seq x y z
N ARG A 1 -0.34 3.20 11.98
CA ARG A 1 0.70 2.17 11.96
C ARG A 1 2.08 2.80 11.77
N ALA A 2 3.08 2.22 12.38
CA ALA A 2 4.48 2.61 12.24
C ALA A 2 5.30 1.34 11.95
N ARG A 3 5.97 1.28 10.80
CA ARG A 3 6.81 0.13 10.42
C ARG A 3 8.25 0.34 10.91
N ARG A 4 8.83 -0.68 11.50
CA ARG A 4 10.26 -0.66 11.80
C ARG A 4 11.04 -0.97 10.52
N MET A 5 11.90 -0.06 10.15
CA MET A 5 12.83 -0.18 9.05
C MET A 5 14.18 -0.74 9.53
N PRO A 6 15.06 -1.21 8.64
CA PRO A 6 16.45 -1.48 8.97
C PRO A 6 17.08 -0.28 9.70
N GLU A 7 18.06 -0.54 10.58
CA GLU A 7 18.74 0.46 11.42
C GLU A 7 17.84 1.15 12.48
N GLY A 8 16.67 0.53 12.81
CA GLY A 8 15.78 1.01 13.87
C GLY A 8 14.95 2.24 13.50
N ARG A 9 14.98 2.69 12.25
CA ARG A 9 14.12 3.78 11.76
C ARG A 9 12.66 3.35 11.74
N ILE A 10 11.77 4.34 11.80
CA ILE A 10 10.31 4.13 11.79
C ILE A 10 9.72 4.86 10.58
N ALA A 11 9.07 4.11 9.68
CA ALA A 11 8.28 4.66 8.59
C ALA A 11 6.80 4.71 8.99
N THR A 12 6.20 5.89 8.87
CA THR A 12 4.77 6.14 9.11
C THR A 12 4.02 6.47 7.83
N GLU A 13 4.70 6.39 6.71
CA GLU A 13 4.20 6.70 5.38
C GLU A 13 4.61 5.61 4.39
N PHE A 14 3.96 5.57 3.26
CA PHE A 14 4.26 4.70 2.14
C PHE A 14 3.80 5.31 0.82
N GLY A 15 4.32 4.81 -0.29
CA GLY A 15 3.90 5.18 -1.65
C GLY A 15 3.70 3.95 -2.54
N SER A 16 3.64 4.18 -3.84
CA SER A 16 3.72 3.13 -4.85
C SER A 16 5.12 3.07 -5.45
N ALA A 17 5.57 1.86 -5.76
CA ALA A 17 6.75 1.60 -6.56
C ALA A 17 6.30 1.07 -7.94
N LEU A 18 6.69 1.76 -9.01
CA LEU A 18 6.53 1.30 -10.37
C LEU A 18 7.77 0.52 -10.76
N VAL A 19 7.65 -0.78 -10.76
CA VAL A 19 8.75 -1.73 -10.88
C VAL A 19 8.94 -2.13 -12.33
N VAL A 20 10.17 -2.13 -12.80
CA VAL A 20 10.59 -2.56 -14.13
C VAL A 20 11.77 -3.51 -14.04
N ARG A 21 12.05 -4.27 -15.12
CA ARG A 21 13.31 -5.00 -15.21
C ARG A 21 14.47 -4.02 -15.26
N ALA A 22 15.52 -4.28 -14.50
CA ALA A 22 16.78 -3.57 -14.66
C ALA A 22 17.23 -3.63 -16.13
N ARG A 23 17.75 -2.52 -16.64
CA ARG A 23 18.20 -2.38 -18.04
C ARG A 23 17.06 -2.47 -19.08
N SER A 24 15.79 -2.25 -18.68
CA SER A 24 14.66 -2.16 -19.62
C SER A 24 14.70 -0.90 -20.50
N GLY A 25 15.55 0.06 -20.18
CA GLY A 25 15.58 1.38 -20.82
C GLY A 25 14.50 2.35 -20.30
N ARG A 26 13.68 1.92 -19.35
CA ARG A 26 12.64 2.73 -18.71
C ARG A 26 13.17 3.29 -17.40
N SER A 27 12.98 4.60 -17.14
CA SER A 27 13.45 5.29 -15.92
C SER A 27 12.43 6.27 -15.34
N GLU A 28 11.58 6.83 -16.19
CA GLU A 28 10.62 7.86 -15.81
C GLU A 28 9.19 7.29 -15.70
N LEU A 29 8.32 8.01 -15.02
CA LEU A 29 6.91 7.59 -14.87
C LEU A 29 6.16 7.58 -16.20
N GLU A 30 6.51 8.47 -17.09
CA GLU A 30 5.95 8.60 -18.43
C GLU A 30 6.23 7.36 -19.31
N ASP A 31 7.22 6.56 -18.94
CA ASP A 31 7.57 5.30 -19.63
C ASP A 31 6.52 4.19 -19.44
N VAL A 32 5.44 4.44 -18.71
CA VAL A 32 4.25 3.56 -18.71
C VAL A 32 3.49 3.63 -20.03
N ALA A 33 3.69 4.69 -20.83
CA ALA A 33 3.10 4.80 -22.14
C ALA A 33 3.61 3.68 -23.07
N GLY A 34 2.69 3.00 -23.74
CA GLY A 34 2.98 1.85 -24.59
C GLY A 34 3.54 0.63 -23.85
N ALA A 35 3.43 0.57 -22.52
CA ALA A 35 3.86 -0.56 -21.71
C ALA A 35 2.69 -1.48 -21.36
N ARG A 36 2.98 -2.78 -21.21
CA ARG A 36 2.09 -3.74 -20.55
C ARG A 36 2.25 -3.55 -19.05
N VAL A 37 1.22 -3.02 -18.40
CA VAL A 37 1.22 -2.68 -16.98
C VAL A 37 0.46 -3.71 -16.17
N ALA A 38 1.06 -4.22 -15.11
CA ALA A 38 0.42 -5.07 -14.12
C ALA A 38 0.23 -4.30 -12.79
N ALA A 39 -0.96 -4.37 -12.21
CA ALA A 39 -1.29 -3.74 -10.94
C ALA A 39 -2.10 -4.70 -10.05
N VAL A 40 -2.38 -4.30 -8.81
CA VAL A 40 -3.11 -5.15 -7.85
C VAL A 40 -4.60 -5.20 -8.18
N ASP A 41 -5.25 -4.05 -8.11
CA ASP A 41 -6.70 -3.88 -8.21
C ASP A 41 -6.99 -2.38 -8.34
N PRO A 42 -8.03 -1.95 -9.09
CA PRO A 42 -8.39 -0.53 -9.21
C PRO A 42 -8.66 0.16 -7.87
N HIS A 43 -9.10 -0.61 -6.86
CA HIS A 43 -9.39 -0.10 -5.52
C HIS A 43 -8.20 -0.20 -4.56
N ALA A 44 -7.09 -0.82 -4.97
CA ALA A 44 -5.89 -0.94 -4.14
C ALA A 44 -5.18 0.41 -3.98
N PHE A 45 -5.24 1.00 -2.78
CA PHE A 45 -4.67 2.32 -2.53
C PHE A 45 -3.19 2.40 -2.92
N GLY A 46 -2.29 1.68 -2.24
CA GLY A 46 -0.86 1.67 -2.53
C GLY A 46 -0.45 0.80 -3.72
N GLY A 47 -1.31 -0.10 -4.18
CA GLY A 47 -1.05 -0.99 -5.31
C GLY A 47 -1.59 -0.47 -6.65
N PHE A 48 -2.25 0.71 -6.66
CA PHE A 48 -2.73 1.33 -7.90
C PHE A 48 -3.07 2.82 -7.75
N ARG A 49 -3.99 3.23 -6.83
CA ARG A 49 -4.53 4.60 -6.81
C ARG A 49 -3.48 5.68 -6.59
N VAL A 50 -2.50 5.41 -5.76
CA VAL A 50 -1.38 6.34 -5.50
C VAL A 50 -0.57 6.56 -6.79
N ALA A 51 -0.27 5.49 -7.53
CA ALA A 51 0.41 5.58 -8.82
C ALA A 51 -0.45 6.28 -9.88
N TRP A 52 -1.75 5.93 -9.96
CA TRP A 52 -2.70 6.59 -10.84
C TRP A 52 -2.70 8.12 -10.66
N ARG A 53 -2.74 8.59 -9.41
CA ARG A 53 -2.70 10.01 -9.12
C ARG A 53 -1.39 10.66 -9.56
N GLU A 54 -0.26 10.04 -9.26
CA GLU A 54 1.06 10.57 -9.61
C GLU A 54 1.22 10.70 -11.14
N LEU A 55 0.77 9.69 -11.88
CA LEU A 55 0.77 9.70 -13.35
C LEU A 55 -0.16 10.79 -13.89
N ARG A 56 -1.38 10.90 -13.35
CA ARG A 56 -2.35 11.94 -13.75
C ARG A 56 -1.81 13.35 -13.51
N ASP A 57 -1.16 13.61 -12.38
CA ASP A 57 -0.56 14.91 -12.07
C ASP A 57 0.56 15.28 -13.08
N ARG A 58 1.13 14.27 -13.76
CA ARG A 58 2.09 14.43 -14.87
C ARG A 58 1.44 14.41 -16.26
N GLY A 59 0.11 14.41 -16.33
CA GLY A 59 -0.64 14.40 -17.59
C GLY A 59 -0.76 13.04 -18.25
N VAL A 60 -0.43 11.95 -17.55
CA VAL A 60 -0.51 10.57 -18.06
C VAL A 60 -1.80 9.91 -17.59
N ASN A 61 -2.72 9.63 -18.51
CA ASN A 61 -3.87 8.76 -18.23
C ASN A 61 -3.46 7.30 -18.46
N ILE A 62 -3.21 6.57 -17.38
CA ILE A 62 -2.71 5.19 -17.45
C ILE A 62 -3.66 4.24 -18.19
N TYR A 63 -4.98 4.50 -18.16
CA TYR A 63 -5.97 3.66 -18.85
C TYR A 63 -5.92 3.80 -20.37
N GLU A 64 -5.38 4.91 -20.87
CA GLU A 64 -5.24 5.21 -22.30
C GLU A 64 -3.78 5.08 -22.76
N ALA A 65 -2.83 5.41 -21.90
CA ALA A 65 -1.42 5.45 -22.25
C ALA A 65 -0.77 4.06 -22.27
N ALA A 66 -1.18 3.14 -21.39
CA ALA A 66 -0.65 1.78 -21.36
C ALA A 66 -1.12 1.00 -22.62
N GLU A 67 -0.22 0.15 -23.15
CA GLU A 67 -0.62 -0.82 -24.18
C GLU A 67 -1.64 -1.82 -23.62
N GLU A 68 -1.41 -2.27 -22.40
CA GLU A 68 -2.30 -3.14 -21.66
C GLU A 68 -2.24 -2.81 -20.17
N LEU A 69 -3.38 -2.77 -19.47
CA LEU A 69 -3.45 -2.65 -18.02
C LEU A 69 -4.18 -3.85 -17.44
N ARG A 70 -3.45 -4.69 -16.71
CA ARG A 70 -3.98 -5.90 -16.07
C ARG A 70 -3.95 -5.80 -14.55
N PHE A 71 -5.02 -6.29 -13.92
CA PHE A 71 -5.11 -6.40 -12.47
C PHE A 71 -4.97 -7.86 -12.05
N LEU A 72 -3.86 -8.17 -11.34
CA LEU A 72 -3.49 -9.53 -10.98
C LEU A 72 -3.96 -9.95 -9.57
N GLY A 73 -4.52 -9.01 -8.81
CA GLY A 73 -4.97 -9.26 -7.44
C GLY A 73 -3.83 -9.43 -6.44
N PHE A 74 -4.17 -9.99 -5.29
CA PHE A 74 -3.19 -10.36 -4.25
C PHE A 74 -2.75 -11.82 -4.39
N PRO A 75 -1.54 -12.19 -3.94
CA PRO A 75 -0.51 -11.31 -3.36
C PRO A 75 0.20 -10.46 -4.43
N GLN A 76 0.67 -9.27 -4.03
CA GLN A 76 1.36 -8.33 -4.92
C GLN A 76 2.69 -8.87 -5.48
N ASP A 77 3.25 -9.87 -4.86
CA ASP A 77 4.49 -10.53 -5.28
C ASP A 77 4.39 -11.03 -6.73
N ARG A 78 3.21 -11.49 -7.16
CA ARG A 78 2.92 -11.91 -8.55
C ARG A 78 3.16 -10.80 -9.57
N ILE A 79 2.97 -9.55 -9.19
CA ILE A 79 3.20 -8.40 -10.07
C ILE A 79 4.69 -8.24 -10.36
N VAL A 80 5.53 -8.35 -9.31
CA VAL A 80 6.99 -8.33 -9.47
C VAL A 80 7.46 -9.54 -10.28
N GLU A 81 6.90 -10.71 -10.04
CA GLU A 81 7.19 -11.93 -10.79
C GLU A 81 6.82 -11.79 -12.28
N ALA A 82 5.64 -11.19 -12.59
CA ALA A 82 5.23 -10.91 -13.97
C ALA A 82 6.17 -9.93 -14.69
N VAL A 83 6.72 -8.95 -13.98
CA VAL A 83 7.75 -8.06 -14.54
C VAL A 83 9.03 -8.82 -14.82
N LEU A 84 9.49 -9.65 -13.88
CA LEU A 84 10.74 -10.40 -14.02
C LEU A 84 10.67 -11.49 -15.09
N SER A 85 9.49 -12.12 -15.29
CA SER A 85 9.26 -13.10 -16.37
C SER A 85 9.09 -12.45 -17.75
N GLY A 86 8.79 -11.16 -17.81
CA GLY A 86 8.52 -10.45 -19.06
C GLY A 86 7.04 -10.49 -19.49
N GLU A 87 6.14 -10.98 -18.65
CA GLU A 87 4.69 -10.92 -18.88
C GLU A 87 4.15 -9.50 -18.76
N ALA A 88 4.81 -8.65 -17.94
CA ALA A 88 4.55 -7.22 -17.84
C ALA A 88 5.86 -6.44 -18.03
N ASP A 89 5.74 -5.22 -18.52
CA ASP A 89 6.87 -4.30 -18.65
C ASP A 89 7.03 -3.43 -17.41
N VAL A 90 5.90 -3.04 -16.81
CA VAL A 90 5.81 -2.24 -15.58
C VAL A 90 4.88 -2.92 -14.60
N GLY A 91 5.27 -3.00 -13.33
CA GLY A 91 4.46 -3.48 -12.23
C GLY A 91 4.19 -2.39 -11.21
N ILE A 92 2.94 -2.19 -10.81
CA ILE A 92 2.57 -1.22 -9.76
C ILE A 92 2.34 -1.96 -8.45
N VAL A 93 3.19 -1.71 -7.48
CA VAL A 93 3.13 -2.33 -6.16
C VAL A 93 3.29 -1.29 -5.05
N ARG A 94 2.98 -1.66 -3.83
CA ARG A 94 3.26 -0.82 -2.67
C ARG A 94 4.77 -0.76 -2.42
N SER A 95 5.28 0.42 -2.03
CA SER A 95 6.68 0.57 -1.61
C SER A 95 7.07 -0.41 -0.50
N GLY A 96 8.32 -0.86 -0.49
CA GLY A 96 8.86 -1.84 0.45
C GLY A 96 8.63 -3.30 0.05
N LEU A 97 7.87 -3.57 -1.02
CA LEU A 97 7.66 -4.94 -1.48
C LEU A 97 8.93 -5.53 -2.10
N VAL A 98 9.58 -4.77 -2.96
CA VAL A 98 10.81 -5.20 -3.65
C VAL A 98 11.91 -5.50 -2.65
N GLU A 99 12.11 -4.60 -1.69
CA GLU A 99 13.10 -4.75 -0.62
C GLU A 99 12.79 -5.95 0.26
N ARG A 100 11.52 -6.20 0.58
CA ARG A 100 11.09 -7.38 1.33
C ARG A 100 11.37 -8.67 0.56
N MET A 101 10.99 -8.75 -0.72
CA MET A 101 11.23 -9.94 -1.56
C MET A 101 12.72 -10.21 -1.72
N ALA A 102 13.55 -9.17 -1.85
CA ALA A 102 15.00 -9.30 -1.90
C ALA A 102 15.58 -9.81 -0.58
N ALA A 103 15.14 -9.27 0.57
CA ALA A 103 15.55 -9.71 1.90
C ALA A 103 15.15 -11.17 2.19
N GLU A 104 14.02 -11.63 1.63
CA GLU A 104 13.56 -13.01 1.69
C GLU A 104 14.30 -13.94 0.68
N GLY A 105 15.21 -13.42 -0.13
CA GLY A 105 15.95 -14.18 -1.15
C GLY A 105 15.08 -14.65 -2.33
N ARG A 106 13.90 -14.09 -2.50
CA ARG A 106 12.94 -14.48 -3.55
C ARG A 106 13.22 -13.83 -4.90
N ILE A 107 13.90 -12.71 -4.90
CA ILE A 107 14.35 -12.00 -6.10
C ILE A 107 15.78 -11.51 -5.93
N ASP A 108 16.47 -11.39 -7.06
CA ASP A 108 17.73 -10.66 -7.13
C ASP A 108 17.43 -9.17 -7.34
N PRO A 109 17.76 -8.28 -6.37
CA PRO A 109 17.49 -6.85 -6.49
C PRO A 109 18.20 -6.21 -7.69
N ALA A 110 19.31 -6.78 -8.18
CA ALA A 110 20.01 -6.28 -9.36
C ALA A 110 19.20 -6.45 -10.67
N ARG A 111 18.16 -7.28 -10.66
CA ARG A 111 17.28 -7.50 -11.81
C ARG A 111 16.09 -6.55 -11.87
N VAL A 112 15.89 -5.74 -10.84
CA VAL A 112 14.74 -4.85 -10.67
C VAL A 112 15.20 -3.41 -10.58
N ALA A 113 14.46 -2.52 -11.19
CA ALA A 113 14.56 -1.08 -10.99
C ALA A 113 13.18 -0.48 -10.67
N VAL A 114 13.17 0.69 -10.08
CA VAL A 114 11.95 1.44 -9.77
C VAL A 114 11.97 2.72 -10.59
N LEU A 115 10.90 2.99 -11.33
CA LEU A 115 10.77 4.21 -12.14
C LEU A 115 10.76 5.43 -11.22
N ASN A 116 11.41 6.52 -11.63
CA ASN A 116 11.48 7.77 -10.87
C ASN A 116 11.84 7.53 -9.40
N ALA A 117 12.77 6.61 -9.14
CA ALA A 117 13.09 6.15 -7.80
C ALA A 117 13.51 7.30 -6.89
N ASN A 118 12.78 7.51 -5.82
CA ASN A 118 13.09 8.46 -4.77
C ASN A 118 13.32 7.70 -3.46
N VAL A 119 14.50 7.91 -2.87
CA VAL A 119 14.87 7.33 -1.57
C VAL A 119 15.28 8.49 -0.67
N THR A 120 14.63 8.61 0.47
CA THR A 120 14.91 9.66 1.44
C THR A 120 15.41 9.08 2.75
N TYR A 121 15.99 9.90 3.60
CA TYR A 121 16.39 9.46 4.93
C TYR A 121 15.23 8.93 5.77
N THR A 122 14.04 9.53 5.63
CA THR A 122 12.82 9.12 6.34
C THR A 122 12.08 7.98 5.66
N HIS A 123 12.36 7.74 4.37
CA HIS A 123 11.75 6.66 3.59
C HIS A 123 12.83 5.97 2.74
N PRO A 124 13.53 4.97 3.28
CA PRO A 124 14.68 4.34 2.62
C PRO A 124 14.29 3.32 1.54
N GLU A 125 13.01 2.98 1.43
CA GLU A 125 12.50 2.13 0.35
C GLU A 125 12.33 2.95 -0.92
N ALA A 126 12.64 2.36 -2.08
CA ALA A 126 12.45 3.02 -3.35
C ALA A 126 10.95 3.24 -3.64
N VAL A 127 10.60 4.48 -3.96
CA VAL A 127 9.23 4.87 -4.23
C VAL A 127 9.18 5.76 -5.48
N SER A 128 8.17 5.54 -6.31
CA SER A 128 7.94 6.29 -7.54
C SER A 128 7.09 7.53 -7.35
N THR A 129 6.38 7.62 -6.22
CA THR A 129 5.30 8.58 -5.98
C THR A 129 5.53 9.36 -4.71
N ARG A 130 4.71 10.38 -4.47
CA ARG A 130 4.60 10.99 -3.15
C ARG A 130 4.16 9.97 -2.10
N LEU A 131 4.42 10.30 -0.83
CA LEU A 131 4.10 9.45 0.30
C LEU A 131 2.72 9.78 0.89
N TYR A 132 2.08 8.76 1.43
CA TYR A 132 0.81 8.83 2.13
C TYR A 132 0.92 8.15 3.49
N PRO A 133 0.13 8.60 4.48
CA PRO A 133 0.14 8.00 5.80
C PRO A 133 -0.15 6.50 5.79
N GLU A 134 0.51 5.76 6.66
CA GLU A 134 0.22 4.34 6.94
C GLU A 134 -1.21 4.15 7.46
N TRP A 135 -1.67 2.90 7.47
CA TRP A 135 -3.00 2.51 7.88
C TRP A 135 -3.37 3.02 9.28
N PRO A 136 -4.49 3.73 9.45
CA PRO A 136 -4.97 4.12 10.76
C PRO A 136 -5.59 2.94 11.50
N PHE A 137 -5.50 2.95 12.82
CA PHE A 137 -6.38 2.20 13.69
C PHE A 137 -7.55 3.13 14.08
N LEU A 138 -8.77 2.74 13.79
CA LEU A 138 -9.95 3.57 13.96
C LEU A 138 -10.88 2.99 15.02
N ALA A 139 -11.45 3.86 15.84
CA ALA A 139 -12.56 3.51 16.72
C ALA A 139 -13.89 3.80 16.02
N MET A 140 -14.89 2.97 16.26
CA MET A 140 -16.26 3.25 15.83
C MET A 140 -16.81 4.48 16.57
N ALA A 141 -17.77 5.18 15.97
CA ALA A 141 -18.31 6.43 16.52
C ALA A 141 -18.95 6.26 17.91
N ASP A 142 -19.54 5.09 18.16
CA ASP A 142 -20.21 4.71 19.39
C ASP A 142 -19.28 4.08 20.45
N THR A 143 -17.98 3.91 20.14
CA THR A 143 -17.01 3.38 21.11
C THR A 143 -16.86 4.31 22.30
N PRO A 144 -17.06 3.86 23.57
CA PRO A 144 -16.89 4.68 24.75
C PRO A 144 -15.52 5.34 24.83
N ARG A 145 -15.46 6.59 25.27
CA ARG A 145 -14.21 7.36 25.34
C ARG A 145 -13.11 6.62 26.14
N ALA A 146 -13.47 6.07 27.29
CA ALA A 146 -12.53 5.37 28.16
C ALA A 146 -11.87 4.17 27.43
N VAL A 147 -12.62 3.45 26.59
CA VAL A 147 -12.09 2.35 25.80
C VAL A 147 -11.14 2.87 24.71
N ARG A 148 -11.52 3.96 24.02
CA ARG A 148 -10.65 4.58 23.00
C ARG A 148 -9.32 5.03 23.59
N ASP A 149 -9.36 5.70 24.74
CA ASP A 149 -8.18 6.24 25.42
C ASP A 149 -7.27 5.09 25.92
N ALA A 150 -7.85 4.02 26.49
CA ALA A 150 -7.11 2.85 26.97
C ALA A 150 -6.42 2.10 25.79
N VAL A 151 -7.13 1.90 24.68
CA VAL A 151 -6.57 1.25 23.48
C VAL A 151 -5.49 2.14 22.86
N ALA A 152 -5.69 3.44 22.74
CA ALA A 152 -4.69 4.35 22.20
C ALA A 152 -3.40 4.31 23.04
N LEU A 153 -3.52 4.35 24.37
CA LEU A 153 -2.38 4.26 25.27
C LEU A 153 -1.66 2.90 25.09
N ALA A 154 -2.41 1.80 25.07
CA ALA A 154 -1.84 0.47 24.88
C ALA A 154 -1.08 0.36 23.55
N LEU A 155 -1.64 0.87 22.43
CA LEU A 155 -0.98 0.85 21.13
C LEU A 155 0.29 1.69 21.11
N LEU A 156 0.28 2.89 21.69
CA LEU A 156 1.43 3.79 21.72
C LEU A 156 2.55 3.27 22.65
N THR A 157 2.20 2.53 23.69
CA THR A 157 3.16 1.97 24.66
C THR A 157 3.65 0.56 24.31
N ALA A 158 2.91 -0.17 23.46
CA ALA A 158 3.23 -1.55 23.10
C ALA A 158 4.54 -1.73 22.34
N GLY A 159 5.31 -0.74 22.10
CA GLY A 159 6.62 -0.76 21.48
C GLY A 159 6.76 -1.71 20.27
N THR A 160 7.64 -1.41 19.35
CA THR A 160 8.00 -2.33 18.27
C THR A 160 8.77 -3.51 18.88
N GLY A 161 8.25 -4.73 18.72
CA GLY A 161 8.87 -5.96 19.24
C GLY A 161 8.11 -6.62 20.39
N ALA A 162 7.10 -5.97 20.98
CA ALA A 162 6.19 -6.63 21.91
C ALA A 162 5.39 -7.71 21.16
N ALA A 163 5.34 -8.92 21.71
CA ALA A 163 4.61 -10.06 21.16
C ALA A 163 4.94 -10.44 19.69
N GLY A 164 6.19 -10.20 19.24
CA GLY A 164 6.63 -10.55 17.88
C GLY A 164 6.13 -9.61 16.79
N LEU A 165 5.52 -8.49 17.13
CA LEU A 165 5.11 -7.47 16.17
C LEU A 165 6.35 -6.76 15.61
N ARG A 166 6.53 -6.83 14.29
CA ARG A 166 7.58 -6.07 13.59
C ARG A 166 7.25 -4.58 13.51
N ASP A 167 5.98 -4.24 13.64
CA ASP A 167 5.44 -2.90 13.47
C ASP A 167 4.90 -2.37 14.81
N GLY A 168 4.93 -1.07 14.98
CA GLY A 168 4.35 -0.36 16.11
C GLY A 168 3.25 0.59 15.68
N TRP A 169 2.93 1.52 16.55
CA TRP A 169 1.94 2.56 16.34
C TRP A 169 2.53 3.93 16.65
N SER A 170 2.10 4.94 15.94
CA SER A 170 2.45 6.34 16.17
C SER A 170 1.20 7.16 16.44
N ALA A 171 1.40 8.38 16.93
CA ALA A 171 0.31 9.34 17.01
C ALA A 171 -0.33 9.54 15.61
N PRO A 172 -1.65 9.81 15.55
CA PRO A 172 -2.33 10.03 14.29
C PRO A 172 -1.76 11.23 13.55
N VAL A 173 -1.66 11.10 12.22
CA VAL A 173 -1.25 12.16 11.30
C VAL A 173 -2.45 12.59 10.45
N SER A 174 -2.30 13.64 9.66
CA SER A 174 -3.37 14.10 8.77
C SER A 174 -3.59 13.12 7.62
N TYR A 175 -4.84 12.71 7.42
CA TYR A 175 -5.30 11.90 6.27
C TYR A 175 -5.98 12.76 5.19
N HIS A 176 -5.71 14.06 5.16
CA HIS A 176 -6.30 14.96 4.16
C HIS A 176 -5.92 14.54 2.73
N ALA A 177 -4.64 14.26 2.49
CA ALA A 177 -4.16 13.82 1.18
C ALA A 177 -4.80 12.49 0.71
N VAL A 178 -5.03 11.56 1.65
CA VAL A 178 -5.75 10.30 1.36
C VAL A 178 -7.17 10.59 0.91
N ARG A 179 -7.92 11.41 1.68
CA ARG A 179 -9.30 11.78 1.32
C ARG A 179 -9.40 12.53 0.00
N ALA A 180 -8.43 13.41 -0.28
CA ALA A 180 -8.36 14.14 -1.55
C ALA A 180 -8.17 13.18 -2.72
N LEU A 181 -7.21 12.23 -2.61
CA LEU A 181 -6.99 11.22 -3.65
C LEU A 181 -8.25 10.37 -3.88
N GLU A 182 -8.89 9.88 -2.82
CA GLU A 182 -10.09 9.05 -2.94
C GLU A 182 -11.25 9.82 -3.60
N ALA A 183 -11.44 11.09 -3.26
CA ALA A 183 -12.45 11.93 -3.88
C ALA A 183 -12.16 12.18 -5.37
N GLU A 184 -10.91 12.44 -5.73
CA GLU A 184 -10.49 12.65 -7.12
C GLU A 184 -10.62 11.38 -7.95
N PHE A 185 -10.25 10.22 -7.36
CA PHE A 185 -10.41 8.94 -8.04
C PHE A 185 -11.90 8.63 -8.30
N ALA A 186 -12.75 8.84 -7.29
CA ALA A 186 -14.20 8.65 -7.43
C ALA A 186 -14.80 9.59 -8.49
N ALA A 187 -14.40 10.86 -8.51
CA ALA A 187 -14.85 11.82 -9.50
C ALA A 187 -14.43 11.46 -10.94
N ALA A 188 -13.22 10.92 -11.10
CA ALA A 188 -12.70 10.52 -12.42
C ALA A 188 -13.36 9.24 -12.97
N HIS A 189 -13.89 8.37 -12.10
CA HIS A 189 -14.44 7.06 -12.47
C HIS A 189 -15.96 6.94 -12.26
N GLY A 190 -16.69 8.09 -12.25
CA GLY A 190 -18.17 8.09 -12.24
C GLY A 190 -18.80 7.73 -10.89
N GLY A 191 -18.07 7.93 -9.81
CA GLY A 191 -18.66 7.88 -8.46
C GLY A 191 -19.13 6.48 -8.01
N GLU A 192 -18.48 5.40 -8.43
CA GLU A 192 -18.51 4.18 -7.64
C GLU A 192 -17.87 4.47 -6.28
N ALA A 193 -18.67 5.10 -5.42
CA ALA A 193 -18.38 5.18 -4.01
C ALA A 193 -18.05 3.76 -3.55
N ALA A 194 -16.98 3.60 -2.77
CA ALA A 194 -16.70 2.35 -2.09
C ALA A 194 -18.04 1.79 -1.58
N PRO A 195 -18.37 0.52 -1.83
CA PRO A 195 -19.69 -0.01 -1.56
C PRO A 195 -20.08 0.40 -0.14
N ALA A 196 -21.22 1.09 -0.04
CA ALA A 196 -21.76 1.55 1.22
C ALA A 196 -21.72 0.32 2.15
N ARG A 197 -20.97 0.43 3.23
CA ARG A 197 -20.71 -0.56 4.28
C ARG A 197 -21.69 -1.73 4.17
N ALA A 198 -21.22 -2.87 3.68
CA ALA A 198 -21.97 -4.10 3.93
C ALA A 198 -22.20 -4.12 5.44
N PRO A 199 -23.47 -4.26 5.91
CA PRO A 199 -23.71 -4.33 7.33
C PRO A 199 -22.84 -5.47 7.84
N LEU A 200 -21.95 -5.18 8.78
CA LEU A 200 -21.19 -6.22 9.48
C LEU A 200 -22.24 -7.20 9.98
N ALA A 201 -22.33 -8.35 9.31
CA ALA A 201 -23.18 -9.42 9.79
C ALA A 201 -22.74 -9.63 11.24
N ARG A 202 -23.65 -9.36 12.17
CA ARG A 202 -23.43 -9.59 13.60
C ARG A 202 -23.17 -11.08 13.74
N PHE A 203 -21.91 -11.47 13.77
CA PHE A 203 -21.51 -12.79 14.24
C PHE A 203 -21.78 -12.82 15.74
N TRP A 204 -23.02 -13.09 16.09
CA TRP A 204 -23.37 -13.54 17.42
C TRP A 204 -22.85 -14.99 17.53
N LEU A 205 -21.64 -15.16 18.07
CA LEU A 205 -21.28 -16.43 18.67
C LEU A 205 -22.19 -16.58 19.90
N PRO A 206 -23.04 -17.63 19.96
CA PRO A 206 -23.86 -17.85 21.13
C PRO A 206 -22.92 -18.05 22.35
N ALA A 207 -23.20 -17.36 23.43
CA ALA A 207 -22.47 -17.39 24.68
C ALA A 207 -22.52 -18.78 25.39
N ALA A 208 -22.92 -19.83 24.70
CA ALA A 208 -23.07 -21.20 25.19
C ALA A 208 -21.80 -22.07 25.11
N ALA A 209 -20.69 -21.56 24.58
CA ALA A 209 -19.46 -22.37 24.41
C ALA A 209 -18.41 -22.20 25.53
N LEU A 210 -18.68 -21.44 26.57
CA LEU A 210 -17.73 -21.18 27.68
C LEU A 210 -18.06 -21.95 28.99
N ALA A 211 -19.01 -22.87 28.99
CA ALA A 211 -19.44 -23.59 30.20
C ALA A 211 -18.99 -25.08 30.25
N LEU A 212 -18.04 -25.50 29.44
CA LEU A 212 -17.57 -26.89 29.40
C LEU A 212 -16.06 -27.07 29.60
N LEU A 213 -15.39 -26.13 30.29
CA LEU A 213 -14.02 -26.31 30.79
C LEU A 213 -13.91 -25.70 32.18
N SER A 214 -14.65 -26.25 33.12
CA SER A 214 -14.41 -26.13 34.55
C SER A 214 -14.25 -27.52 35.14
#